data_3aaf67481d73aaec7c40e83d02ec20c5
#
_entry.id   3aaf67481d73aaec7c40e83d02ec20c5
#
_cell.length_a   1.000
_cell.length_b   1.000
_cell.length_c   1.000
_cell.angle_alpha   90.00
_cell.angle_beta   90.00
_cell.angle_gamma   90.00
#
_symmetry.space_group_name_H-M   'P 1'
#
loop_
_entity.id
_entity.type
_entity.pdbx_description
1 polymer ?
#
loop_
_entity_poly.entity_id
_entity_poly.type
_entity_poly.pdbx_seq_one_letter_code
_entity_poly.pdbx_strand_id
1 'polypeptide(L)'
;MSKILQLNGLDVNGQSDGVNKPSSNNMRAENTEGGIEALIDWFEFSLPLPGSEGLKLVKELLKIPDADWLGMPKGALGYKSLVKCGDISILYDGKPNMGIHVNMKGQGCRQYEARCGNRWPELINSIFIMNGGFSRLDGAIDDYRGRFTLQDIVNKVLK
;
A
#
# COMPACT_ATOMS: atom_id res chain seq x y z
N MET A 1 -6.66 41.84 53.62
CA MET A 1 -7.76 42.38 52.77
C MET A 1 -8.06 41.44 51.67
N SER A 2 -9.24 40.88 51.75
CA SER A 2 -9.81 39.87 50.83
C SER A 2 -10.05 40.36 49.41
N LYS A 3 -9.91 39.51 48.40
CA LYS A 3 -10.82 39.51 47.27
C LYS A 3 -10.93 38.07 46.70
N ILE A 4 -12.08 37.55 47.02
CA ILE A 4 -12.72 36.39 46.40
C ILE A 4 -13.05 36.75 44.96
N LEU A 5 -12.71 35.87 44.03
CA LEU A 5 -13.29 35.88 42.69
C LEU A 5 -13.97 34.55 42.45
N GLN A 6 -15.26 34.66 42.17
CA GLN A 6 -16.24 33.61 41.97
C GLN A 6 -15.94 32.77 40.73
N LEU A 7 -16.05 31.47 40.91
CA LEU A 7 -16.25 30.50 39.87
C LEU A 7 -17.74 30.42 39.52
N ASN A 8 -18.07 30.67 38.27
CA ASN A 8 -19.39 30.36 37.74
C ASN A 8 -19.25 29.56 36.45
N GLY A 9 -19.99 28.49 36.38
CA GLY A 9 -20.40 27.86 35.12
C GLY A 9 -19.74 26.54 34.79
N LEU A 10 -20.14 25.48 35.48
CA LEU A 10 -20.06 24.12 35.00
C LEU A 10 -21.29 23.85 34.11
N ASP A 11 -21.09 23.79 32.81
CA ASP A 11 -22.07 23.15 31.94
C ASP A 11 -21.66 21.69 31.71
N VAL A 12 -22.43 20.83 32.38
CA VAL A 12 -22.34 19.36 32.23
C VAL A 12 -23.23 18.97 31.05
N ASN A 13 -22.68 18.93 29.86
CA ASN A 13 -23.29 18.21 28.76
C ASN A 13 -22.32 17.15 28.29
N GLY A 14 -22.54 15.93 28.80
CA GLY A 14 -21.89 14.71 28.33
C GLY A 14 -22.24 14.45 26.88
N GLN A 15 -21.31 14.70 25.99
CA GLN A 15 -21.33 14.14 24.67
C GLN A 15 -20.11 13.21 24.58
N SER A 16 -20.42 11.92 24.58
CA SER A 16 -19.46 10.85 24.32
C SER A 16 -18.89 11.06 22.92
N ASP A 17 -17.66 11.53 22.85
CA ASP A 17 -16.91 11.53 21.61
C ASP A 17 -16.73 10.08 21.15
N GLY A 18 -17.57 9.72 20.19
CA GLY A 18 -17.42 8.50 19.44
C GLY A 18 -16.01 8.45 18.83
N VAL A 19 -15.24 7.48 19.25
CA VAL A 19 -13.99 7.10 18.61
C VAL A 19 -14.28 6.94 17.11
N ASN A 20 -13.91 7.94 16.33
CA ASN A 20 -13.92 7.86 14.89
C ASN A 20 -12.99 6.73 14.47
N LYS A 21 -13.56 5.54 14.30
CA LYS A 21 -12.97 4.49 13.51
C LYS A 21 -12.60 5.14 12.17
N PRO A 22 -11.35 5.09 11.72
CA PRO A 22 -11.04 5.55 10.38
C PRO A 22 -11.90 4.74 9.42
N SER A 23 -12.86 5.43 8.82
CA SER A 23 -13.64 4.91 7.73
C SER A 23 -12.63 4.42 6.68
N SER A 24 -12.77 3.18 6.24
CA SER A 24 -12.03 2.61 5.11
C SER A 24 -12.50 3.25 3.80
N ASN A 25 -12.61 4.55 3.80
CA ASN A 25 -12.85 5.30 2.59
C ASN A 25 -11.51 5.39 1.87
N ASN A 26 -11.42 4.59 0.82
CA ASN A 26 -10.48 4.81 -0.27
C ASN A 26 -10.27 6.31 -0.44
N MET A 27 -9.04 6.79 -0.17
CA MET A 27 -8.62 8.09 -0.66
C MET A 27 -8.47 7.97 -2.18
N ARG A 28 -9.59 7.94 -2.86
CA ARG A 28 -9.67 8.16 -4.29
C ARG A 28 -9.77 9.65 -4.52
N ALA A 29 -8.88 10.16 -5.34
CA ALA A 29 -9.04 11.48 -5.90
C ALA A 29 -10.44 11.58 -6.52
N GLU A 30 -11.19 12.63 -6.16
CA GLU A 30 -12.56 12.90 -6.62
C GLU A 30 -12.58 13.32 -8.10
N ASN A 31 -12.00 12.52 -8.99
CA ASN A 31 -12.11 12.69 -10.44
C ASN A 31 -12.85 11.50 -11.06
N THR A 32 -14.04 11.22 -10.54
CA THR A 32 -14.91 10.15 -11.02
C THR A 32 -15.80 10.53 -12.21
N GLU A 33 -15.42 11.52 -12.99
CA GLU A 33 -16.11 11.77 -14.27
C GLU A 33 -15.85 10.68 -15.32
N GLY A 34 -14.81 9.88 -15.16
CA GLY A 34 -14.38 8.88 -16.14
C GLY A 34 -15.20 7.59 -16.21
N GLY A 35 -15.73 7.12 -15.13
CA GLY A 35 -16.58 5.92 -15.05
C GLY A 35 -15.87 4.57 -15.20
N ILE A 36 -14.63 4.47 -15.67
CA ILE A 36 -13.81 3.25 -15.72
C ILE A 36 -12.40 3.60 -15.29
N GLU A 37 -11.86 2.82 -14.35
CA GLU A 37 -10.49 2.97 -13.87
C GLU A 37 -9.77 1.62 -13.93
N ALA A 38 -8.54 1.61 -14.45
CA ALA A 38 -7.64 0.47 -14.41
C ALA A 38 -6.63 0.63 -13.26
N LEU A 39 -6.47 -0.38 -12.45
CA LEU A 39 -5.68 -0.36 -11.23
C LEU A 39 -4.73 -1.54 -11.19
N ILE A 40 -3.60 -1.41 -10.49
CA ILE A 40 -2.79 -2.55 -10.07
C ILE A 40 -3.29 -2.96 -8.68
N ASP A 41 -3.81 -4.20 -8.56
CA ASP A 41 -4.40 -4.70 -7.31
C ASP A 41 -3.49 -5.65 -6.54
N TRP A 42 -2.48 -6.21 -7.18
CA TRP A 42 -1.43 -6.98 -6.53
C TRP A 42 -0.15 -6.87 -7.33
N PHE A 43 0.94 -6.57 -6.65
CA PHE A 43 2.23 -6.44 -7.30
C PHE A 43 3.33 -7.08 -6.46
N GLU A 44 3.98 -8.10 -7.00
CA GLU A 44 5.11 -8.77 -6.36
C GLU A 44 6.28 -8.86 -7.32
N PHE A 45 7.45 -8.54 -6.81
CA PHE A 45 8.69 -8.64 -7.55
C PHE A 45 9.86 -9.04 -6.67
N SER A 46 10.91 -9.53 -7.29
CA SER A 46 12.17 -9.85 -6.61
C SER A 46 13.34 -9.19 -7.33
N LEU A 47 14.32 -8.74 -6.56
CA LEU A 47 15.58 -8.21 -7.07
C LEU A 47 16.73 -9.11 -6.62
N PRO A 48 17.72 -9.39 -7.48
CA PRO A 48 18.89 -10.22 -7.14
C PRO A 48 19.90 -9.42 -6.28
N LEU A 49 19.46 -8.86 -5.17
CA LEU A 49 20.24 -8.01 -4.29
C LEU A 49 20.49 -8.71 -2.95
N PRO A 50 21.69 -8.60 -2.38
CA PRO A 50 21.99 -9.21 -1.10
C PRO A 50 21.51 -8.37 0.09
N GLY A 51 21.00 -9.05 1.12
CA GLY A 51 20.83 -8.59 2.48
C GLY A 51 20.44 -7.13 2.72
N SER A 52 21.16 -6.51 3.66
CA SER A 52 20.83 -5.15 4.13
C SER A 52 21.10 -4.03 3.12
N GLU A 53 22.09 -4.17 2.24
CA GLU A 53 22.36 -3.18 1.19
C GLU A 53 21.21 -3.14 0.18
N GLY A 54 20.75 -4.31 -0.23
CA GLY A 54 19.60 -4.42 -1.10
C GLY A 54 18.31 -3.87 -0.46
N LEU A 55 18.13 -4.07 0.87
CA LEU A 55 17.00 -3.50 1.59
C LEU A 55 16.97 -1.97 1.49
N LYS A 56 18.12 -1.31 1.69
CA LYS A 56 18.24 0.14 1.56
C LYS A 56 17.84 0.60 0.15
N LEU A 57 18.39 -0.05 -0.86
CA LEU A 57 18.11 0.28 -2.25
C LEU A 57 16.62 0.11 -2.62
N VAL A 58 15.99 -0.95 -2.13
CA VAL A 58 14.55 -1.19 -2.36
C VAL A 58 13.69 -0.12 -1.68
N LYS A 59 14.02 0.29 -0.46
CA LYS A 59 13.32 1.38 0.23
C LYS A 59 13.44 2.70 -0.54
N GLU A 60 14.62 3.01 -1.05
CA GLU A 60 14.86 4.19 -1.90
C GLU A 60 14.07 4.11 -3.21
N LEU A 61 14.02 2.93 -3.83
CA LEU A 61 13.24 2.67 -5.05
C LEU A 61 11.74 2.91 -4.83
N LEU A 62 11.23 2.46 -3.69
CA LEU A 62 9.83 2.67 -3.30
C LEU A 62 9.55 4.09 -2.78
N LYS A 63 10.59 4.91 -2.58
CA LYS A 63 10.49 6.29 -2.07
C LYS A 63 9.74 6.41 -0.75
N ILE A 64 9.86 5.40 0.09
CA ILE A 64 9.26 5.37 1.43
C ILE A 64 10.35 5.63 2.46
N PRO A 65 10.21 6.67 3.32
CA PRO A 65 11.19 7.02 4.34
C PRO A 65 11.51 5.85 5.27
N ASP A 66 12.77 5.75 5.72
CA ASP A 66 13.21 4.68 6.63
C ASP A 66 12.39 4.62 7.92
N ALA A 67 11.98 5.75 8.45
CA ALA A 67 11.18 5.85 9.67
C ALA A 67 9.81 5.19 9.59
N ASP A 68 9.29 4.98 8.38
CA ASP A 68 7.96 4.40 8.14
C ASP A 68 8.00 2.85 8.10
N TRP A 69 9.20 2.26 8.12
CA TRP A 69 9.37 0.82 8.06
C TRP A 69 9.48 0.19 9.44
N LEU A 70 8.66 -0.78 9.71
CA LEU A 70 8.66 -1.56 10.94
C LEU A 70 9.29 -2.92 10.72
N GLY A 71 10.33 -3.24 11.49
CA GLY A 71 10.91 -4.58 11.53
C GLY A 71 9.94 -5.58 12.16
N MET A 72 9.75 -6.71 11.51
CA MET A 72 8.88 -7.77 12.02
C MET A 72 9.72 -8.83 12.76
N PRO A 73 9.19 -9.43 13.85
CA PRO A 73 9.94 -10.41 14.65
C PRO A 73 10.25 -11.72 13.90
N LYS A 74 9.54 -12.00 12.82
CA LYS A 74 9.73 -13.20 11.98
C LYS A 74 9.64 -12.83 10.51
N GLY A 75 10.48 -13.47 9.69
CA GLY A 75 10.36 -13.46 8.26
C GLY A 75 9.21 -14.33 7.75
N ALA A 76 9.07 -14.46 6.44
CA ALA A 76 8.06 -15.25 5.78
C ALA A 76 8.60 -15.81 4.45
N LEU A 77 7.90 -16.75 3.84
CA LEU A 77 8.19 -17.28 2.49
C LEU A 77 9.64 -17.79 2.32
N GLY A 78 10.27 -18.28 3.39
CA GLY A 78 11.65 -18.76 3.37
C GLY A 78 12.71 -17.67 3.60
N TYR A 79 12.31 -16.43 3.79
CA TYR A 79 13.16 -15.32 4.24
C TYR A 79 13.22 -15.26 5.76
N LYS A 80 14.37 -14.89 6.31
CA LYS A 80 14.58 -14.75 7.76
C LYS A 80 14.06 -13.41 8.29
N SER A 81 14.13 -12.38 7.46
CA SER A 81 13.87 -11.01 7.81
C SER A 81 12.72 -10.41 6.99
N LEU A 82 11.94 -9.55 7.62
CA LEU A 82 10.79 -8.88 7.03
C LEU A 82 10.66 -7.49 7.64
N VAL A 83 10.46 -6.49 6.78
CA VAL A 83 10.01 -5.15 7.19
C VAL A 83 8.71 -4.81 6.50
N LYS A 84 7.88 -4.01 7.16
CA LYS A 84 6.59 -3.57 6.64
C LYS A 84 6.41 -2.06 6.74
N CYS A 85 5.75 -1.49 5.74
CA CYS A 85 5.14 -0.18 5.82
C CYS A 85 3.67 -0.35 5.42
N GLY A 86 2.78 -0.41 6.43
CA GLY A 86 1.38 -0.77 6.21
C GLY A 86 1.25 -2.14 5.52
N ASP A 87 0.64 -2.17 4.33
CA ASP A 87 0.42 -3.38 3.54
C ASP A 87 1.52 -3.65 2.49
N ILE A 88 2.59 -2.86 2.50
CA ILE A 88 3.79 -3.11 1.71
C ILE A 88 4.78 -3.91 2.57
N SER A 89 5.31 -5.00 2.03
CA SER A 89 6.25 -5.88 2.71
C SER A 89 7.52 -6.05 1.90
N ILE A 90 8.69 -6.00 2.56
CA ILE A 90 9.99 -6.35 1.98
C ILE A 90 10.57 -7.50 2.78
N LEU A 91 10.85 -8.61 2.10
CA LEU A 91 11.43 -9.82 2.65
C LEU A 91 12.88 -9.93 2.16
N TYR A 92 13.81 -10.21 3.08
CA TYR A 92 15.25 -10.29 2.81
C TYR A 92 15.91 -11.33 3.70
N ASP A 93 17.21 -11.58 3.53
CA ASP A 93 17.94 -12.64 4.20
C ASP A 93 17.34 -14.04 3.94
N GLY A 94 16.99 -14.30 2.70
CA GLY A 94 16.59 -15.63 2.24
C GLY A 94 17.79 -16.54 1.97
N LYS A 95 17.57 -17.62 1.23
CA LYS A 95 18.65 -18.47 0.70
C LYS A 95 19.49 -17.67 -0.30
N PRO A 96 20.74 -18.05 -0.58
CA PRO A 96 21.68 -17.26 -1.40
C PRO A 96 21.15 -16.77 -2.75
N ASN A 97 20.24 -17.50 -3.37
CA ASN A 97 19.71 -17.15 -4.70
C ASN A 97 18.32 -16.48 -4.66
N MET A 98 17.80 -16.17 -3.48
CA MET A 98 16.44 -15.60 -3.37
C MET A 98 16.39 -14.09 -3.57
N GLY A 99 17.49 -13.39 -3.31
CA GLY A 99 17.51 -11.93 -3.37
C GLY A 99 16.57 -11.27 -2.36
N ILE A 100 15.98 -10.15 -2.75
CA ILE A 100 14.97 -9.43 -1.96
C ILE A 100 13.62 -9.56 -2.66
N HIS A 101 12.58 -9.81 -1.89
CA HIS A 101 11.22 -9.93 -2.40
C HIS A 101 10.32 -8.83 -1.84
N VAL A 102 9.59 -8.16 -2.71
CA VAL A 102 8.63 -7.11 -2.36
C VAL A 102 7.23 -7.59 -2.69
N ASN A 103 6.32 -7.38 -1.75
CA ASN A 103 4.92 -7.75 -1.90
C ASN A 103 4.04 -6.54 -1.53
N MET A 104 3.20 -6.13 -2.47
CA MET A 104 2.19 -5.08 -2.32
C MET A 104 0.84 -5.65 -2.72
N LYS A 105 -0.01 -5.89 -1.73
CA LYS A 105 -1.39 -6.37 -1.96
C LYS A 105 -2.34 -5.17 -1.98
N GLY A 106 -3.43 -5.24 -2.68
CA GLY A 106 -4.50 -4.25 -2.77
C GLY A 106 -4.25 -2.90 -2.10
N GLN A 107 -4.40 -2.83 -0.79
CA GLN A 107 -4.11 -1.61 -0.02
C GLN A 107 -2.64 -1.17 -0.08
N GLY A 108 -1.70 -2.10 -0.20
CA GLY A 108 -0.28 -1.78 -0.41
C GLY A 108 -0.04 -1.08 -1.74
N CYS A 109 -0.73 -1.50 -2.80
CA CYS A 109 -0.71 -0.81 -4.09
C CYS A 109 -1.29 0.60 -3.97
N ARG A 110 -2.43 0.76 -3.30
CA ARG A 110 -3.04 2.09 -3.03
C ARG A 110 -2.12 2.98 -2.20
N GLN A 111 -1.44 2.41 -1.18
CA GLN A 111 -0.46 3.13 -0.37
C GLN A 111 0.73 3.62 -1.21
N TYR A 112 1.25 2.78 -2.10
CA TYR A 112 2.32 3.16 -3.00
C TYR A 112 1.89 4.30 -3.92
N GLU A 113 0.73 4.20 -4.55
CA GLU A 113 0.18 5.25 -5.42
C GLU A 113 -0.03 6.57 -4.69
N ALA A 114 -0.60 6.54 -3.49
CA ALA A 114 -0.84 7.74 -2.68
C ALA A 114 0.46 8.45 -2.27
N ARG A 115 1.55 7.69 -2.03
CA ARG A 115 2.84 8.25 -1.61
C ARG A 115 3.71 8.70 -2.78
N CYS A 116 3.70 7.95 -3.86
CA CYS A 116 4.63 8.13 -4.98
C CYS A 116 3.96 8.71 -6.22
N GLY A 117 2.62 8.87 -6.22
CA GLY A 117 1.85 9.21 -7.41
C GLY A 117 2.05 8.13 -8.48
N ASN A 118 1.09 7.65 -9.11
CA ASN A 118 1.03 6.61 -10.18
C ASN A 118 2.33 6.31 -10.97
N ARG A 119 3.46 6.11 -10.27
CA ARG A 119 4.80 5.91 -10.86
C ARG A 119 5.11 4.43 -11.13
N TRP A 120 4.09 3.67 -11.46
CA TRP A 120 4.27 2.27 -11.83
C TRP A 120 5.23 2.05 -13.00
N PRO A 121 5.18 2.85 -14.10
CA PRO A 121 6.10 2.66 -15.20
C PRO A 121 7.56 2.82 -14.78
N GLU A 122 7.88 3.80 -13.94
CA GLU A 122 9.25 4.03 -13.46
C GLU A 122 9.72 2.89 -12.54
N LEU A 123 8.83 2.42 -11.64
CA LEU A 123 9.13 1.29 -10.77
C LEU A 123 9.40 0.02 -11.59
N ILE A 124 8.50 -0.31 -12.51
CA ILE A 124 8.62 -1.47 -13.39
C ILE A 124 9.92 -1.41 -14.20
N ASN A 125 10.22 -0.27 -14.82
CA ASN A 125 11.46 -0.07 -15.58
C ASN A 125 12.71 -0.24 -14.70
N SER A 126 12.70 0.30 -13.49
CA SER A 126 13.82 0.15 -12.55
C SER A 126 14.04 -1.31 -12.16
N ILE A 127 12.97 -2.08 -11.95
CA ILE A 127 13.06 -3.52 -11.67
C ILE A 127 13.75 -4.26 -12.83
N PHE A 128 13.38 -3.97 -14.09
CA PHE A 128 14.02 -4.57 -15.26
C PHE A 128 15.50 -4.20 -15.38
N ILE A 129 15.85 -2.92 -15.20
CA ILE A 129 17.25 -2.46 -15.24
C ILE A 129 18.09 -3.17 -14.19
N MET A 130 17.51 -3.51 -13.02
CA MET A 130 18.19 -4.21 -11.93
C MET A 130 18.14 -5.74 -12.07
N ASN A 131 17.79 -6.27 -13.24
CA ASN A 131 17.60 -7.71 -13.50
C ASN A 131 16.61 -8.38 -12.53
N GLY A 132 15.61 -7.64 -12.08
CA GLY A 132 14.54 -8.15 -11.25
C GLY A 132 13.52 -8.97 -12.06
N GLY A 133 12.72 -9.74 -11.34
CA GLY A 133 11.64 -10.53 -11.91
C GLY A 133 10.32 -10.25 -11.19
N PHE A 134 9.22 -10.32 -11.94
CA PHE A 134 7.87 -10.26 -11.39
C PHE A 134 7.40 -11.65 -11.02
N SER A 135 6.90 -11.81 -9.79
CA SER A 135 6.26 -13.05 -9.35
C SER A 135 4.74 -12.97 -9.44
N ARG A 136 4.19 -11.74 -9.37
CA ARG A 136 2.75 -11.51 -9.52
C ARG A 136 2.44 -10.08 -9.96
N LEU A 137 1.49 -9.95 -10.85
CA LEU A 137 0.90 -8.68 -11.27
C LEU A 137 -0.58 -8.92 -11.56
N ASP A 138 -1.45 -8.44 -10.69
CA ASP A 138 -2.90 -8.48 -10.89
C ASP A 138 -3.39 -7.08 -11.23
N GLY A 139 -4.15 -6.96 -12.30
CA GLY A 139 -4.87 -5.75 -12.68
C GLY A 139 -6.34 -5.87 -12.29
N ALA A 140 -6.94 -4.77 -11.88
CA ALA A 140 -8.36 -4.62 -11.68
C ALA A 140 -8.92 -3.50 -12.56
N ILE A 141 -10.15 -3.66 -12.98
CA ILE A 141 -10.91 -2.63 -13.70
C ILE A 141 -12.15 -2.31 -12.87
N ASP A 142 -12.23 -1.08 -12.41
CA ASP A 142 -13.39 -0.58 -11.69
C ASP A 142 -14.29 0.20 -12.64
N ASP A 143 -15.53 -0.25 -12.77
CA ASP A 143 -16.58 0.42 -13.56
C ASP A 143 -17.58 1.10 -12.64
N TYR A 144 -17.41 2.39 -12.43
CA TYR A 144 -18.27 3.18 -11.53
C TYR A 144 -19.62 3.53 -12.12
N ARG A 145 -19.81 3.33 -13.45
CA ARG A 145 -21.06 3.64 -14.14
C ARG A 145 -21.86 2.40 -14.52
N GLY A 146 -21.36 1.20 -14.18
CA GLY A 146 -22.03 -0.06 -14.53
C GLY A 146 -22.18 -0.26 -16.05
N ARG A 147 -21.15 0.14 -16.82
CA ARG A 147 -21.15 -0.05 -18.28
C ARG A 147 -20.99 -1.51 -18.68
N PHE A 148 -20.38 -2.29 -17.79
CA PHE A 148 -20.18 -3.73 -17.98
C PHE A 148 -20.97 -4.50 -16.94
N THR A 149 -21.83 -5.38 -17.41
CA THR A 149 -22.48 -6.35 -16.54
C THR A 149 -21.68 -7.65 -16.51
N LEU A 150 -21.85 -8.45 -15.45
CA LEU A 150 -21.30 -9.81 -15.41
C LEU A 150 -21.73 -10.62 -16.63
N GLN A 151 -22.95 -10.41 -17.10
CA GLN A 151 -23.48 -11.11 -18.30
C GLN A 151 -22.74 -10.71 -19.58
N ASP A 152 -22.34 -9.44 -19.71
CA ASP A 152 -21.54 -8.99 -20.87
C ASP A 152 -20.18 -9.65 -20.90
N ILE A 153 -19.55 -9.81 -19.73
CA ILE A 153 -18.25 -10.47 -19.57
C ILE A 153 -18.40 -11.96 -19.93
N VAL A 154 -19.39 -12.63 -19.34
CA VAL A 154 -19.66 -14.06 -19.61
C VAL A 154 -19.94 -14.32 -21.09
N ASN A 155 -20.74 -13.49 -21.72
CA ASN A 155 -21.09 -13.63 -23.14
C ASN A 155 -19.90 -13.40 -24.09
N LYS A 156 -18.87 -12.66 -23.65
CA LYS A 156 -17.64 -12.45 -24.43
C LYS A 156 -16.61 -13.58 -24.26
N VAL A 157 -16.54 -14.16 -23.08
CA VAL A 157 -15.53 -15.20 -22.75
C VAL A 157 -15.97 -16.58 -23.22
N LEU A 158 -17.27 -16.85 -23.32
CA LEU A 158 -17.82 -18.15 -23.72
C LEU A 158 -18.14 -18.25 -25.23
N LYS A 159 -17.73 -17.30 -26.04
CA LYS A 159 -17.75 -17.38 -27.52
C LYS A 159 -16.40 -17.84 -28.05
#